data_072d411255baac7c21facaca90db83d9
#
_entry.id   072d411255baac7c21facaca90db83d9
#
_cell.length_a   1.000
_cell.length_b   1.000
_cell.length_c   1.000
_cell.angle_alpha   90.00
_cell.angle_beta   90.00
_cell.angle_gamma   90.00
#
_symmetry.space_group_name_H-M   'P 1'
#
loop_
_entity.id
_entity.type
_entity.pdbx_description
1 polymer ?
#
loop_
_entity_poly.entity_id
_entity_poly.type
_entity_poly.pdbx_seq_one_letter_code
_entity_poly.pdbx_strand_id
1 'polypeptide(L)'
;MIPNNVNRQLVSTLGGLNKATRPHTLKIRSDIVLQSLEFVRYFESGLRQAKSEFAIFRSRIVANNFSSRNPLIRSPAAYAFHPSDHVHFGFTEDLLKLWDIPLQPSEEAAWFDHHPRPITLRLHETSRLAPEQYLFLSALARNGHRIELVDFADSRPMVVEQSESYLEGNFIFVPDRRFAIHFAKYHNFHHDKFEYLRRNSLVPPHRLRRFEIAKSHVIALGRLLTSSLH
;
A
#
# COMPACT_ATOMS: atom_id res chain seq x y z
N MET A 1 10.21 0.43 -23.51
CA MET A 1 10.15 0.10 -22.06
C MET A 1 9.86 1.40 -21.28
N ILE A 2 8.78 1.47 -20.52
CA ILE A 2 8.54 2.61 -19.62
C ILE A 2 9.33 2.30 -18.35
N PRO A 3 10.36 3.09 -18.01
CA PRO A 3 11.19 2.78 -16.86
C PRO A 3 10.35 2.82 -15.58
N ASN A 4 10.51 1.80 -14.75
CA ASN A 4 9.96 1.80 -13.39
C ASN A 4 10.56 3.00 -12.62
N ASN A 5 9.69 3.85 -12.10
CA ASN A 5 10.11 5.05 -11.39
C ASN A 5 10.50 4.81 -9.92
N VAL A 6 10.47 3.56 -9.44
CA VAL A 6 10.72 3.25 -8.03
C VAL A 6 12.08 3.74 -7.57
N ASN A 7 13.13 3.51 -8.34
CA ASN A 7 14.49 3.92 -7.96
C ASN A 7 14.65 5.45 -7.89
N ARG A 8 14.02 6.20 -8.81
CA ARG A 8 14.01 7.67 -8.73
C ARG A 8 13.30 8.16 -7.48
N GLN A 9 12.19 7.53 -7.16
CA GLN A 9 11.41 7.87 -5.98
C GLN A 9 12.17 7.54 -4.69
N LEU A 10 12.84 6.38 -4.63
CA LEU A 10 13.69 6.01 -3.50
C LEU A 10 14.81 7.04 -3.28
N VAL A 11 15.59 7.35 -4.32
CA VAL A 11 16.70 8.30 -4.23
C VAL A 11 16.22 9.68 -3.79
N SER A 12 15.16 10.20 -4.42
CA SER A 12 14.65 11.54 -4.09
C SER A 12 14.05 11.62 -2.69
N THR A 13 13.29 10.60 -2.28
CA THR A 13 12.66 10.57 -0.96
C THR A 13 13.71 10.41 0.14
N LEU A 14 14.64 9.48 -0.03
CA LEU A 14 15.72 9.25 0.94
C LEU A 14 16.62 10.49 1.07
N GLY A 15 16.93 11.16 -0.05
CA GLY A 15 17.67 12.41 -0.06
C GLY A 15 16.98 13.52 0.76
N GLY A 16 15.66 13.62 0.68
CA GLY A 16 14.85 14.53 1.49
C GLY A 16 14.80 14.13 2.97
N LEU A 17 14.57 12.85 3.26
CA LEU A 17 14.51 12.33 4.63
C LEU A 17 15.83 12.53 5.39
N ASN A 18 16.97 12.31 4.73
CA ASN A 18 18.29 12.52 5.31
C ASN A 18 18.60 14.02 5.63
N LYS A 19 17.83 14.94 5.08
CA LYS A 19 17.91 16.38 5.42
C LYS A 19 16.89 16.82 6.46
N ALA A 20 15.95 15.94 6.82
CA ALA A 20 14.94 16.25 7.82
C ALA A 20 15.56 16.34 9.22
N THR A 21 15.37 17.47 9.90
CA THR A 21 15.91 17.72 11.25
C THR A 21 14.86 17.63 12.35
N ARG A 22 13.60 17.45 11.98
CA ARG A 22 12.47 17.35 12.92
C ARG A 22 12.13 15.90 13.23
N PRO A 23 11.58 15.62 14.42
CA PRO A 23 11.21 14.25 14.83
C PRO A 23 10.08 13.65 13.98
N HIS A 24 9.25 14.48 13.34
CA HIS A 24 8.18 14.08 12.46
C HIS A 24 8.37 14.65 11.07
N THR A 25 8.09 13.86 10.06
CA THR A 25 8.21 14.25 8.65
C THR A 25 6.96 13.85 7.88
N LEU A 26 6.55 14.75 6.97
CA LEU A 26 5.58 14.47 5.93
C LEU A 26 6.32 14.29 4.60
N LYS A 27 6.27 13.07 4.05
CA LYS A 27 6.63 12.80 2.65
C LYS A 27 5.38 12.96 1.80
N ILE A 28 5.47 13.76 0.77
CA ILE A 28 4.38 14.00 -0.19
C ILE A 28 4.94 14.06 -1.61
N ARG A 29 4.18 13.59 -2.59
CA ARG A 29 4.55 13.72 -4.01
C ARG A 29 4.34 15.16 -4.47
N SER A 30 5.18 15.61 -5.40
CA SER A 30 5.15 16.97 -5.94
C SER A 30 3.88 17.33 -6.75
N ASP A 31 3.11 16.32 -7.19
CA ASP A 31 1.85 16.50 -7.91
C ASP A 31 0.60 16.44 -7.00
N ILE A 32 0.79 16.54 -5.69
CA ILE A 32 -0.28 16.53 -4.68
C ILE A 32 -0.30 17.87 -3.95
N VAL A 33 -1.49 18.42 -3.77
CA VAL A 33 -1.72 19.63 -2.96
C VAL A 33 -2.29 19.21 -1.62
N LEU A 34 -1.62 19.64 -0.54
CA LEU A 34 -2.10 19.49 0.82
C LEU A 34 -2.94 20.70 1.22
N GLN A 35 -4.17 20.46 1.68
CA GLN A 35 -5.11 21.53 2.03
C GLN A 35 -5.30 21.70 3.54
N SER A 36 -4.92 20.69 4.36
CA SER A 36 -5.10 20.71 5.81
C SER A 36 -4.10 19.78 6.49
N LEU A 37 -3.90 19.99 7.79
CA LEU A 37 -3.09 19.14 8.66
C LEU A 37 -3.92 18.20 9.55
N GLU A 38 -5.20 18.02 9.26
CA GLU A 38 -6.09 17.18 10.07
C GLU A 38 -5.64 15.71 10.19
N PHE A 39 -4.85 15.22 9.23
CA PHE A 39 -4.31 13.87 9.29
C PHE A 39 -3.41 13.63 10.53
N VAL A 40 -2.84 14.67 11.13
CA VAL A 40 -1.99 14.56 12.34
C VAL A 40 -2.75 13.91 13.50
N ARG A 41 -4.05 14.21 13.66
CA ARG A 41 -4.88 13.58 14.69
C ARG A 41 -4.97 12.05 14.60
N TYR A 42 -4.87 11.50 13.38
CA TYR A 42 -4.86 10.05 13.18
C TYR A 42 -3.54 9.44 13.66
N PHE A 43 -2.43 10.13 13.44
CA PHE A 43 -1.14 9.73 13.99
C PHE A 43 -1.16 9.73 15.53
N GLU A 44 -1.62 10.81 16.14
CA GLU A 44 -1.77 10.93 17.60
C GLU A 44 -2.69 9.84 18.19
N SER A 45 -3.76 9.50 17.48
CA SER A 45 -4.63 8.39 17.83
C SER A 45 -3.91 7.04 17.76
N GLY A 46 -3.07 6.85 16.73
CA GLY A 46 -2.26 5.66 16.54
C GLY A 46 -1.23 5.42 17.65
N LEU A 47 -0.66 6.51 18.21
CA LEU A 47 0.32 6.42 19.32
C LEU A 47 -0.27 5.75 20.58
N ARG A 48 -1.58 5.83 20.77
CA ARG A 48 -2.29 5.25 21.92
C ARG A 48 -2.67 3.79 21.75
N GLN A 49 -2.47 3.22 20.57
CA GLN A 49 -2.83 1.83 20.29
C GLN A 49 -1.67 0.88 20.63
N ALA A 50 -2.00 -0.31 21.08
CA ALA A 50 -1.01 -1.35 21.32
C ALA A 50 -0.22 -1.69 20.05
N LYS A 51 1.09 -1.94 20.22
CA LYS A 51 1.95 -2.34 19.10
C LYS A 51 1.60 -3.75 18.68
N SER A 52 1.45 -3.96 17.37
CA SER A 52 1.27 -5.29 16.78
C SER A 52 2.58 -6.06 16.76
N GLU A 53 2.54 -7.38 16.84
CA GLU A 53 3.71 -8.26 16.62
C GLU A 53 4.26 -8.15 15.18
N PHE A 54 3.43 -7.71 14.23
CA PHE A 54 3.82 -7.46 12.83
C PHE A 54 4.41 -6.06 12.60
N ALA A 55 4.53 -5.23 13.64
CA ALA A 55 5.01 -3.86 13.53
C ALA A 55 6.53 -3.80 13.46
N ILE A 56 7.07 -3.24 12.36
CA ILE A 56 8.49 -2.94 12.21
C ILE A 56 8.82 -1.49 12.60
N PHE A 57 7.84 -0.59 12.61
CA PHE A 57 8.01 0.81 12.95
C PHE A 57 7.81 1.06 14.45
N ARG A 58 8.37 2.16 14.96
CA ARG A 58 8.11 2.64 16.31
C ARG A 58 6.64 2.98 16.49
N SER A 59 6.06 3.64 15.49
CA SER A 59 4.63 3.92 15.41
C SER A 59 4.13 3.71 13.99
N ARG A 60 2.82 3.48 13.85
CA ARG A 60 2.23 3.34 12.51
C ARG A 60 2.38 4.63 11.71
N ILE A 61 2.76 4.47 10.46
CA ILE A 61 2.84 5.56 9.50
C ILE A 61 1.43 5.89 8.99
N VAL A 62 1.04 7.15 9.03
CA VAL A 62 -0.20 7.61 8.39
C VAL A 62 0.02 7.69 6.89
N ALA A 63 -0.78 6.96 6.14
CA ALA A 63 -0.76 6.93 4.67
C ALA A 63 -2.13 7.29 4.12
N ASN A 64 -2.16 7.90 2.93
CA ASN A 64 -3.44 8.11 2.24
C ASN A 64 -3.98 6.78 1.70
N ASN A 65 -5.31 6.71 1.60
CA ASN A 65 -6.00 5.49 1.18
C ASN A 65 -5.96 5.26 -0.34
N PHE A 66 -5.94 6.33 -1.14
CA PHE A 66 -5.83 6.23 -2.59
C PHE A 66 -4.56 5.49 -3.00
N SER A 67 -4.69 4.51 -3.87
CA SER A 67 -3.65 3.58 -4.31
C SER A 67 -3.20 2.55 -3.27
N SER A 68 -3.65 2.61 -2.01
CA SER A 68 -3.48 1.48 -1.09
C SER A 68 -4.41 0.35 -1.49
N ARG A 69 -3.92 -0.88 -1.54
CA ARG A 69 -4.69 -2.02 -2.04
C ARG A 69 -5.07 -2.99 -0.94
N ASN A 70 -6.32 -3.40 -0.96
CA ASN A 70 -6.78 -4.51 -0.15
C ASN A 70 -6.84 -5.78 -1.03
N PRO A 71 -6.02 -6.80 -0.74
CA PRO A 71 -5.98 -8.02 -1.55
C PRO A 71 -7.27 -8.83 -1.50
N LEU A 72 -8.16 -8.58 -0.53
CA LEU A 72 -9.50 -9.19 -0.48
C LEU A 72 -10.47 -8.58 -1.50
N ILE A 73 -10.23 -7.34 -1.92
CA ILE A 73 -11.05 -6.67 -2.93
C ILE A 73 -10.49 -7.03 -4.30
N ARG A 74 -11.05 -8.04 -4.92
CA ARG A 74 -10.69 -8.47 -6.28
C ARG A 74 -10.96 -7.35 -7.29
N SER A 75 -9.91 -6.63 -7.62
CA SER A 75 -9.87 -5.71 -8.75
C SER A 75 -8.63 -6.01 -9.55
N PRO A 76 -8.70 -6.11 -10.83
CA PRO A 76 -8.13 -7.11 -11.74
C PRO A 76 -6.89 -7.85 -11.22
N ALA A 77 -6.23 -7.36 -10.20
CA ALA A 77 -5.17 -8.07 -9.46
C ALA A 77 -5.29 -7.79 -7.96
N ALA A 78 -5.15 -8.84 -7.14
CA ALA A 78 -5.08 -8.73 -5.69
C ALA A 78 -3.65 -8.34 -5.30
N TYR A 79 -3.40 -7.03 -5.12
CA TYR A 79 -2.09 -6.54 -4.70
C TYR A 79 -1.93 -6.68 -3.18
N ALA A 80 -1.28 -7.75 -2.74
CA ALA A 80 -0.88 -7.90 -1.34
C ALA A 80 0.29 -6.96 -1.01
N PHE A 81 0.45 -6.55 0.25
CA PHE A 81 1.56 -5.69 0.72
C PHE A 81 1.71 -4.37 -0.06
N HIS A 82 0.61 -3.74 -0.43
CA HIS A 82 0.60 -2.57 -1.30
C HIS A 82 0.04 -1.33 -0.58
N PRO A 83 0.81 -0.71 0.35
CA PRO A 83 0.46 0.60 0.90
C PRO A 83 0.69 1.67 -0.17
N SER A 84 -0.12 2.73 -0.18
CA SER A 84 0.14 3.87 -1.05
C SER A 84 1.51 4.48 -0.76
N ASP A 85 2.23 4.85 -1.80
CA ASP A 85 3.51 5.56 -1.73
C ASP A 85 3.38 7.08 -1.87
N HIS A 86 2.15 7.60 -2.00
CA HIS A 86 1.89 8.99 -2.34
C HIS A 86 2.19 9.94 -1.18
N VAL A 87 1.63 9.65 0.00
CA VAL A 87 1.77 10.50 1.19
C VAL A 87 2.02 9.62 2.41
N HIS A 88 3.10 9.93 3.14
CA HIS A 88 3.44 9.28 4.40
C HIS A 88 3.73 10.33 5.47
N PHE A 89 3.13 10.19 6.65
CA PHE A 89 3.42 11.01 7.82
C PHE A 89 3.69 10.14 9.04
N GLY A 90 4.75 10.44 9.77
CA GLY A 90 5.14 9.71 10.97
C GLY A 90 6.45 10.21 11.57
N PHE A 91 7.03 9.41 12.46
CA PHE A 91 8.38 9.70 12.92
C PHE A 91 9.36 9.64 11.75
N THR A 92 10.31 10.57 11.72
CA THR A 92 11.35 10.62 10.68
C THR A 92 12.14 9.31 10.62
N GLU A 93 12.45 8.72 11.77
CA GLU A 93 13.13 7.43 11.87
C GLU A 93 12.32 6.26 11.27
N ASP A 94 10.98 6.27 11.38
CA ASP A 94 10.11 5.26 10.78
C ASP A 94 10.01 5.43 9.27
N LEU A 95 9.95 6.68 8.79
CA LEU A 95 10.01 6.95 7.36
C LEU A 95 11.36 6.56 6.76
N LEU A 96 12.47 6.80 7.47
CA LEU A 96 13.79 6.31 7.07
C LEU A 96 13.81 4.79 6.98
N LYS A 97 13.27 4.08 7.98
CA LYS A 97 13.14 2.61 7.91
C LYS A 97 12.36 2.11 6.70
N LEU A 98 11.31 2.84 6.31
CA LEU A 98 10.50 2.48 5.14
C LEU A 98 11.23 2.74 3.82
N TRP A 99 11.94 3.88 3.72
CA TRP A 99 12.47 4.38 2.44
C TRP A 99 13.96 4.10 2.23
N ASP A 100 14.73 3.81 3.29
CA ASP A 100 16.15 3.41 3.19
C ASP A 100 16.25 1.91 2.86
N ILE A 101 15.92 1.57 1.63
CA ILE A 101 15.95 0.22 1.08
C ILE A 101 16.85 0.17 -0.15
N PRO A 102 17.34 -1.01 -0.55
CA PRO A 102 18.10 -1.17 -1.77
C PRO A 102 17.34 -0.65 -3.00
N LEU A 103 18.07 -0.18 -4.00
CA LEU A 103 17.48 0.11 -5.30
C LEU A 103 16.97 -1.20 -5.92
N GLN A 104 15.85 -1.12 -6.63
CA GLN A 104 15.30 -2.28 -7.33
C GLN A 104 16.29 -2.73 -8.42
N PRO A 105 16.70 -4.01 -8.41
CA PRO A 105 17.56 -4.56 -9.45
C PRO A 105 16.90 -4.50 -10.83
N SER A 106 17.71 -4.34 -11.89
CA SER A 106 17.21 -4.32 -13.27
C SER A 106 16.46 -5.59 -13.65
N GLU A 107 16.89 -6.73 -13.15
CA GLU A 107 16.26 -8.04 -13.36
C GLU A 107 14.84 -8.09 -12.79
N GLU A 108 14.63 -7.55 -11.58
CA GLU A 108 13.31 -7.42 -10.97
C GLU A 108 12.42 -6.40 -11.71
N ALA A 109 13.02 -5.32 -12.21
CA ALA A 109 12.30 -4.30 -12.97
C ALA A 109 11.89 -4.75 -14.37
N ALA A 110 12.63 -5.70 -14.97
CA ALA A 110 12.39 -6.28 -16.29
C ALA A 110 11.91 -7.75 -16.22
N TRP A 111 11.39 -8.18 -15.09
CA TRP A 111 11.03 -9.58 -14.80
C TRP A 111 10.18 -10.22 -15.90
N PHE A 112 9.11 -9.55 -16.30
CA PHE A 112 8.17 -10.08 -17.30
C PHE A 112 8.66 -9.95 -18.74
N ASP A 113 9.86 -9.49 -18.99
CA ASP A 113 10.50 -9.61 -20.29
C ASP A 113 11.02 -11.05 -20.50
N HIS A 114 11.23 -11.81 -19.39
CA HIS A 114 11.79 -13.17 -19.41
C HIS A 114 10.93 -14.21 -18.67
N HIS A 115 9.78 -13.81 -18.11
CA HIS A 115 8.86 -14.69 -17.38
C HIS A 115 7.43 -14.57 -17.90
N PRO A 116 6.59 -15.62 -17.73
CA PRO A 116 5.18 -15.56 -18.11
C PRO A 116 4.46 -14.39 -17.46
N ARG A 117 3.69 -13.67 -18.25
CA ARG A 117 2.92 -12.50 -17.79
C ARG A 117 1.56 -12.91 -17.25
N PRO A 118 1.12 -12.44 -16.07
CA PRO A 118 -0.27 -12.55 -15.66
C PRO A 118 -1.20 -11.88 -16.67
N ILE A 119 -2.38 -12.45 -16.90
CA ILE A 119 -3.39 -11.92 -17.85
C ILE A 119 -3.81 -10.47 -17.51
N THR A 120 -3.71 -10.11 -16.23
CA THR A 120 -4.07 -8.79 -15.71
C THR A 120 -3.00 -7.71 -15.93
N LEU A 121 -1.82 -8.09 -16.38
CA LEU A 121 -0.70 -7.17 -16.56
C LEU A 121 -0.88 -6.33 -17.81
N ARG A 122 -0.70 -5.02 -17.70
CA ARG A 122 -0.65 -4.13 -18.84
C ARG A 122 0.66 -4.34 -19.60
N LEU A 123 0.62 -4.21 -20.93
CA LEU A 123 1.78 -4.50 -21.80
C LEU A 123 3.07 -3.73 -21.43
N HIS A 124 2.94 -2.58 -20.81
CA HIS A 124 4.08 -1.74 -20.41
C HIS A 124 4.62 -2.01 -18.99
N GLU A 125 3.91 -2.84 -18.21
CA GLU A 125 4.35 -3.22 -16.88
C GLU A 125 5.27 -4.44 -17.01
N THR A 126 6.52 -4.31 -16.58
CA THR A 126 7.55 -5.36 -16.73
C THR A 126 8.09 -5.84 -15.39
N SER A 127 7.85 -5.09 -14.32
CA SER A 127 8.39 -5.37 -13.00
C SER A 127 7.66 -6.52 -12.29
N ARG A 128 8.42 -7.38 -11.59
CA ARG A 128 7.87 -8.48 -10.79
C ARG A 128 6.93 -7.99 -9.69
N LEU A 129 7.29 -6.92 -9.02
CA LEU A 129 6.50 -6.31 -7.95
C LEU A 129 6.06 -4.90 -8.34
N ALA A 130 4.89 -4.48 -7.90
CA ALA A 130 4.50 -3.07 -7.97
C ALA A 130 5.47 -2.22 -7.12
N PRO A 131 5.69 -0.94 -7.45
CA PRO A 131 6.59 -0.06 -6.70
C PRO A 131 6.30 -0.04 -5.20
N GLU A 132 5.05 0.03 -4.82
CA GLU A 132 4.60 0.06 -3.43
C GLU A 132 4.84 -1.28 -2.70
N GLN A 133 4.71 -2.40 -3.42
CA GLN A 133 5.05 -3.73 -2.88
C GLN A 133 6.56 -3.84 -2.66
N TYR A 134 7.35 -3.44 -3.66
CA TYR A 134 8.81 -3.44 -3.54
C TYR A 134 9.27 -2.62 -2.33
N LEU A 135 8.72 -1.42 -2.17
CA LEU A 135 9.00 -0.53 -1.04
C LEU A 135 8.76 -1.24 0.30
N PHE A 136 7.57 -1.74 0.51
CA PHE A 136 7.18 -2.27 1.82
C PHE A 136 7.83 -3.63 2.12
N LEU A 137 7.88 -4.54 1.14
CA LEU A 137 8.52 -5.86 1.31
C LEU A 137 10.03 -5.74 1.56
N SER A 138 10.71 -4.81 0.90
CA SER A 138 12.12 -4.55 1.16
C SER A 138 12.36 -3.97 2.55
N ALA A 139 11.49 -3.08 3.02
CA ALA A 139 11.55 -2.57 4.39
C ALA A 139 11.30 -3.68 5.43
N LEU A 140 10.33 -4.58 5.18
CA LEU A 140 10.08 -5.76 6.01
C LEU A 140 11.31 -6.67 6.06
N ALA A 141 11.91 -6.98 4.92
CA ALA A 141 13.09 -7.85 4.81
C ALA A 141 14.29 -7.29 5.58
N ARG A 142 14.54 -5.97 5.50
CA ARG A 142 15.60 -5.30 6.28
C ARG A 142 15.37 -5.34 7.80
N ASN A 143 14.13 -5.53 8.22
CA ASN A 143 13.76 -5.65 9.64
C ASN A 143 13.53 -7.12 10.07
N GLY A 144 14.03 -8.09 9.30
CA GLY A 144 14.02 -9.52 9.65
C GLY A 144 12.76 -10.29 9.24
N HIS A 145 11.81 -9.64 8.56
CA HIS A 145 10.56 -10.26 8.10
C HIS A 145 10.63 -10.56 6.60
N ARG A 146 11.07 -11.77 6.24
CA ARG A 146 11.15 -12.19 4.84
C ARG A 146 9.81 -12.75 4.38
N ILE A 147 9.22 -12.10 3.38
CA ILE A 147 7.98 -12.51 2.75
C ILE A 147 8.23 -12.57 1.25
N GLU A 148 7.92 -13.71 0.65
CA GLU A 148 8.15 -13.94 -0.77
C GLU A 148 6.82 -13.98 -1.52
N LEU A 149 6.67 -13.05 -2.45
CA LEU A 149 5.62 -13.07 -3.46
C LEU A 149 6.16 -13.74 -4.73
N VAL A 150 5.32 -14.50 -5.40
CA VAL A 150 5.62 -15.00 -6.75
C VAL A 150 5.76 -13.83 -7.71
N ASP A 151 4.75 -12.95 -7.72
CA ASP A 151 4.71 -11.70 -8.45
C ASP A 151 3.74 -10.70 -7.79
N PHE A 152 3.51 -9.55 -8.43
CA PHE A 152 2.64 -8.51 -7.89
C PHE A 152 1.17 -8.95 -7.69
N ALA A 153 0.72 -9.98 -8.40
CA ALA A 153 -0.67 -10.48 -8.36
C ALA A 153 -0.85 -11.69 -7.44
N ASP A 154 0.16 -12.06 -6.66
CA ASP A 154 0.10 -13.20 -5.75
C ASP A 154 -1.03 -13.02 -4.72
N SER A 155 -2.03 -13.89 -4.82
CA SER A 155 -3.24 -13.86 -4.02
C SER A 155 -3.47 -15.15 -3.22
N ARG A 156 -2.42 -15.92 -2.97
CA ARG A 156 -2.50 -17.10 -2.11
C ARG A 156 -3.08 -16.70 -0.74
N PRO A 157 -4.00 -17.50 -0.15
CA PRO A 157 -4.69 -17.14 1.10
C PRO A 157 -3.75 -16.71 2.22
N MET A 158 -2.63 -17.42 2.41
CA MET A 158 -1.61 -17.09 3.41
C MET A 158 -0.95 -15.72 3.14
N VAL A 159 -0.67 -15.40 1.88
CA VAL A 159 -0.08 -14.11 1.48
C VAL A 159 -1.04 -12.96 1.79
N VAL A 160 -2.32 -13.16 1.48
CA VAL A 160 -3.38 -12.17 1.76
C VAL A 160 -3.51 -11.93 3.26
N GLU A 161 -3.55 -12.98 4.06
CA GLU A 161 -3.66 -12.91 5.52
C GLU A 161 -2.45 -12.21 6.16
N GLN A 162 -1.25 -12.55 5.73
CA GLN A 162 -0.03 -11.88 6.16
C GLN A 162 -0.05 -10.40 5.75
N SER A 163 -0.45 -10.09 4.51
CA SER A 163 -0.54 -8.73 4.02
C SER A 163 -1.42 -7.86 4.91
N GLU A 164 -2.62 -8.33 5.28
CA GLU A 164 -3.50 -7.60 6.18
C GLU A 164 -2.84 -7.32 7.53
N SER A 165 -2.25 -8.36 8.15
CA SER A 165 -1.60 -8.25 9.46
C SER A 165 -0.46 -7.23 9.46
N TYR A 166 0.39 -7.26 8.43
CA TYR A 166 1.50 -6.33 8.31
C TYR A 166 1.06 -4.91 7.95
N LEU A 167 0.07 -4.74 7.06
CA LEU A 167 -0.44 -3.42 6.72
C LEU A 167 -1.11 -2.76 7.93
N GLU A 168 -1.94 -3.48 8.66
CA GLU A 168 -2.58 -2.98 9.89
C GLU A 168 -1.58 -2.70 11.01
N GLY A 169 -0.53 -3.50 11.12
CA GLY A 169 0.53 -3.31 12.12
C GLY A 169 1.39 -2.08 11.87
N ASN A 170 1.50 -1.62 10.63
CA ASN A 170 2.49 -0.62 10.23
C ASN A 170 1.89 0.68 9.68
N PHE A 171 0.62 0.70 9.26
CA PHE A 171 0.00 1.87 8.66
C PHE A 171 -1.34 2.24 9.29
N ILE A 172 -1.68 3.52 9.17
CA ILE A 172 -3.02 4.08 9.41
C ILE A 172 -3.46 4.67 8.07
N PHE A 173 -4.40 4.02 7.40
CA PHE A 173 -4.92 4.50 6.13
C PHE A 173 -6.03 5.52 6.34
N VAL A 174 -5.83 6.73 5.81
CA VAL A 174 -6.76 7.84 5.93
C VAL A 174 -7.37 8.13 4.55
N PRO A 175 -8.70 8.16 4.42
CA PRO A 175 -9.36 8.55 3.18
C PRO A 175 -8.90 9.94 2.70
N ASP A 176 -8.67 10.11 1.39
CA ASP A 176 -8.05 11.31 0.83
C ASP A 176 -8.79 12.60 1.18
N ARG A 177 -10.13 12.58 1.18
CA ARG A 177 -10.95 13.73 1.63
C ARG A 177 -10.74 14.09 3.11
N ARG A 178 -10.39 13.12 3.97
CA ARG A 178 -10.05 13.35 5.38
C ARG A 178 -8.58 13.65 5.56
N PHE A 179 -7.76 13.21 4.65
CA PHE A 179 -6.36 13.61 4.56
C PHE A 179 -6.24 15.04 4.06
N ALA A 180 -7.28 15.56 3.44
CA ALA A 180 -7.35 16.86 2.78
C ALA A 180 -6.24 17.05 1.74
N ILE A 181 -6.08 16.07 0.88
CA ILE A 181 -5.17 16.09 -0.27
C ILE A 181 -5.96 16.13 -1.57
N HIS A 182 -5.40 16.83 -2.55
CA HIS A 182 -5.92 16.91 -3.91
C HIS A 182 -4.86 16.48 -4.91
N PHE A 183 -5.24 15.56 -5.81
CA PHE A 183 -4.37 15.06 -6.87
C PHE A 183 -4.63 15.83 -8.16
N ALA A 184 -3.73 16.72 -8.55
CA ALA A 184 -3.86 17.47 -9.79
C ALA A 184 -3.95 16.58 -11.05
N LYS A 185 -3.30 15.42 -11.00
CA LYS A 185 -3.21 14.47 -12.11
C LYS A 185 -4.44 13.54 -12.26
N TYR A 186 -5.22 13.34 -11.21
CA TYR A 186 -6.25 12.29 -11.16
C TYR A 186 -7.67 12.83 -10.98
N HIS A 187 -7.99 14.00 -11.55
CA HIS A 187 -9.28 14.68 -11.42
C HIS A 187 -10.52 13.83 -11.73
N ASN A 188 -10.38 12.84 -12.62
CA ASN A 188 -11.48 12.00 -13.10
C ASN A 188 -11.44 10.56 -12.54
N PHE A 189 -10.55 10.26 -11.61
CA PHE A 189 -10.53 8.94 -10.98
C PHE A 189 -11.61 8.89 -9.89
N HIS A 190 -12.55 7.98 -10.06
CA HIS A 190 -13.46 7.60 -8.97
C HIS A 190 -12.64 6.87 -7.89
N HIS A 191 -12.25 7.60 -6.87
CA HIS A 191 -11.42 7.18 -5.75
C HIS A 191 -11.98 5.98 -4.98
N ASP A 192 -13.27 5.65 -5.17
CA ASP A 192 -14.00 4.65 -4.41
C ASP A 192 -13.74 3.19 -4.82
N LYS A 193 -13.09 2.93 -5.96
CA LYS A 193 -13.01 1.57 -6.51
C LYS A 193 -11.86 0.72 -5.98
N PHE A 194 -10.83 1.33 -5.38
CA PHE A 194 -9.57 0.65 -5.07
C PHE A 194 -9.03 0.96 -3.67
N GLU A 195 -9.85 1.47 -2.78
CA GLU A 195 -9.43 1.89 -1.45
C GLU A 195 -9.23 0.67 -0.53
N TYR A 196 -8.14 0.71 0.25
CA TYR A 196 -7.79 -0.35 1.18
C TYR A 196 -8.89 -0.56 2.24
N LEU A 197 -9.48 0.50 2.76
CA LEU A 197 -10.52 0.41 3.77
C LEU A 197 -11.64 1.43 3.48
N ARG A 198 -12.79 0.96 3.09
CA ARG A 198 -14.02 1.77 3.11
C ARG A 198 -14.46 2.17 4.52
N ARG A 199 -13.89 1.58 5.55
CA ARG A 199 -14.23 1.82 6.95
C ARG A 199 -12.97 1.93 7.79
N ASN A 200 -12.91 3.04 8.50
CA ASN A 200 -11.97 3.43 9.54
C ASN A 200 -11.11 2.28 10.10
N SER A 201 -9.82 2.48 10.07
CA SER A 201 -8.81 1.83 10.90
C SER A 201 -9.07 1.89 12.41
N LEU A 202 -10.20 2.42 12.84
CA LEU A 202 -10.71 2.45 14.22
C LEU A 202 -11.62 1.26 14.55
N VAL A 203 -11.95 0.40 13.57
CA VAL A 203 -12.74 -0.82 13.82
C VAL A 203 -11.78 -1.98 14.05
N PRO A 204 -11.94 -2.75 15.13
CA PRO A 204 -11.08 -3.90 15.43
C PRO A 204 -11.04 -4.89 14.26
N PRO A 205 -9.86 -5.43 13.92
CA PRO A 205 -9.63 -6.31 12.74
C PRO A 205 -10.62 -7.46 12.62
N HIS A 206 -11.00 -8.10 13.74
CA HIS A 206 -11.91 -9.25 13.75
C HIS A 206 -13.36 -8.93 13.31
N ARG A 207 -13.79 -7.65 13.37
CA ARG A 207 -15.13 -7.25 12.89
C ARG A 207 -15.13 -6.94 11.39
N LEU A 208 -14.01 -6.42 10.86
CA LEU A 208 -13.84 -6.15 9.42
C LEU A 208 -13.77 -7.47 8.62
N ARG A 209 -13.04 -8.44 9.13
CA ARG A 209 -12.87 -9.76 8.50
C ARG A 209 -14.20 -10.48 8.21
N ARG A 210 -15.14 -10.46 9.15
CA ARG A 210 -16.46 -11.10 8.97
C ARG A 210 -17.32 -10.38 7.92
N PHE A 211 -17.20 -9.07 7.79
CA PHE A 211 -18.04 -8.29 6.88
C PHE A 211 -17.55 -8.37 5.43
N GLU A 212 -16.24 -8.34 5.19
CA GLU A 212 -15.66 -8.39 3.84
C GLU A 212 -15.69 -9.81 3.24
N ILE A 213 -15.46 -10.84 4.06
CA ILE A 213 -15.62 -12.23 3.64
C ILE A 213 -17.08 -12.51 3.25
N ALA A 214 -18.07 -12.08 4.03
CA ALA A 214 -19.47 -12.21 3.69
C ALA A 214 -19.83 -11.50 2.38
N LYS A 215 -19.27 -10.31 2.15
CA LYS A 215 -19.52 -9.52 0.95
C LYS A 215 -18.85 -10.10 -0.31
N SER A 216 -17.64 -10.63 -0.17
CA SER A 216 -16.95 -11.32 -1.28
C SER A 216 -17.67 -12.60 -1.70
N HIS A 217 -18.26 -13.34 -0.77
CA HIS A 217 -19.07 -14.52 -1.05
C HIS A 217 -20.39 -14.17 -1.75
N VAL A 218 -21.06 -13.09 -1.35
CA VAL A 218 -22.29 -12.62 -2.00
C VAL A 218 -22.03 -12.17 -3.44
N ILE A 219 -20.91 -11.47 -3.69
CA ILE A 219 -20.52 -11.05 -5.04
C ILE A 219 -20.12 -12.26 -5.91
N ALA A 220 -19.45 -13.25 -5.33
CA ALA A 220 -19.09 -14.49 -6.04
C ALA A 220 -20.33 -15.32 -6.41
N LEU A 221 -21.29 -15.47 -5.49
CA LEU A 221 -22.56 -16.15 -5.74
C LEU A 221 -23.41 -15.43 -6.79
N GLY A 222 -23.49 -14.10 -6.74
CA GLY A 222 -24.20 -13.30 -7.74
C GLY A 222 -23.65 -13.49 -9.17
N ARG A 223 -22.34 -13.66 -9.32
CA ARG A 223 -21.70 -13.90 -10.63
C ARG A 223 -21.88 -15.33 -11.14
N LEU A 224 -21.92 -16.32 -10.26
CA LEU A 224 -22.21 -17.71 -10.65
C LEU A 224 -23.64 -17.87 -11.14
N LEU A 225 -24.61 -17.16 -10.55
CA LEU A 225 -26.01 -17.19 -10.97
C LEU A 225 -26.26 -16.46 -12.29
N THR A 226 -25.47 -15.44 -12.62
CA THR A 226 -25.60 -14.72 -13.91
C THR A 226 -24.88 -15.42 -15.07
N SER A 227 -23.86 -16.25 -14.80
CA SER A 227 -23.17 -17.04 -15.82
C SER A 227 -23.89 -18.33 -16.21
N SER A 228 -24.92 -18.74 -15.48
CA SER A 228 -25.73 -19.94 -15.77
C SER A 228 -26.98 -19.63 -16.58
N LEU A 229 -27.18 -18.37 -17.01
CA LEU A 229 -28.34 -17.90 -17.77
C LEU A 229 -27.99 -17.46 -19.21
N HIS A 230 -26.83 -17.89 -19.73
CA HIS A 230 -26.46 -17.69 -21.14
C HIS A 230 -26.01 -18.97 -21.79
#